data_c3b667719f687072fdb1308dd3c5ad94
#
_entry.id   c3b667719f687072fdb1308dd3c5ad94
#
_cell.length_a   1.000
_cell.length_b   1.000
_cell.length_c   1.000
_cell.angle_alpha   90.00
_cell.angle_beta   90.00
_cell.angle_gamma   90.00
#
_symmetry.space_group_name_H-M   'P 1'
#
loop_
_entity.id
_entity.type
_entity.pdbx_description
1 polymer ?
#
loop_
_entity_poly.entity_id
_entity_poly.type
_entity_poly.pdbx_seq_one_letter_code
_entity_poly.pdbx_strand_id
1 'polypeptide(L)'
;YKKELSDMEIQLPSGESVTLPIASVEEDSSGVTCSVIKESGDDPDVTNGCVIRVHVQVIEGDGDNEPEVCLKAGPGVGTVTLPGLGLEVGGPAINQTPRRMIESELRRLAVSSGRKISSMIVTVSVDHGEELAKRTFNPKLGIVGGISIIGTSGIVRPFSSEAFVASIRK
;
A
#
# COMPACT_ATOMS: atom_id res chain seq x y z
N TYR A 1 20.93 18.42 -5.53
CA TYR A 1 21.17 17.76 -4.22
C TYR A 1 20.11 16.68 -4.05
N LYS A 2 20.46 15.40 -4.35
CA LYS A 2 19.63 14.25 -3.92
C LYS A 2 19.79 14.16 -2.40
N LYS A 3 18.78 14.54 -1.66
CA LYS A 3 18.71 14.25 -0.23
C LYS A 3 18.49 12.74 -0.13
N GLU A 4 19.43 12.00 0.44
CA GLU A 4 19.18 10.60 0.80
C GLU A 4 18.04 10.60 1.82
N LEU A 5 16.90 10.07 1.41
CA LEU A 5 15.73 9.91 2.26
C LEU A 5 15.92 8.60 3.02
N SER A 6 16.22 8.67 4.32
CA SER A 6 16.41 7.51 5.20
C SER A 6 15.13 7.06 5.88
N ASP A 7 14.19 7.98 6.02
CA ASP A 7 12.94 7.76 6.72
C ASP A 7 11.85 8.73 6.24
N MET A 8 10.59 8.41 6.51
CA MET A 8 9.45 9.25 6.18
C MET A 8 8.39 9.17 7.28
N GLU A 9 7.86 10.33 7.66
CA GLU A 9 6.71 10.43 8.54
C GLU A 9 5.42 10.30 7.73
N ILE A 10 4.54 9.41 8.16
CA ILE A 10 3.20 9.22 7.59
C ILE A 10 2.15 9.40 8.67
N GLN A 11 0.96 9.87 8.27
CA GLN A 11 -0.20 9.92 9.16
C GLN A 11 -1.04 8.65 9.05
N LEU A 12 -1.38 8.08 10.21
CA LEU A 12 -2.28 6.94 10.32
C LEU A 12 -3.75 7.40 10.30
N PRO A 13 -4.70 6.50 10.02
CA PRO A 13 -6.13 6.81 10.11
C PRO A 13 -6.57 7.29 11.50
N SER A 14 -5.83 6.95 12.56
CA SER A 14 -6.05 7.44 13.93
C SER A 14 -5.68 8.91 14.14
N GLY A 15 -4.96 9.53 13.18
CA GLY A 15 -4.36 10.86 13.31
C GLY A 15 -2.97 10.87 13.97
N GLU A 16 -2.47 9.71 14.37
CA GLU A 16 -1.10 9.57 14.88
C GLU A 16 -0.09 9.57 13.74
N SER A 17 1.11 10.11 13.97
CA SER A 17 2.24 10.05 13.03
C SER A 17 3.15 8.88 13.38
N VAL A 18 3.62 8.20 12.33
CA VAL A 18 4.62 7.12 12.44
C VAL A 18 5.73 7.39 11.45
N THR A 19 6.98 7.23 11.92
CA THR A 19 8.17 7.31 11.07
C THR A 19 8.53 5.93 10.56
N LEU A 20 8.60 5.76 9.25
CA LEU A 20 8.99 4.52 8.59
C LEU A 20 10.37 4.65 7.98
N PRO A 21 11.27 3.67 8.21
CA PRO A 21 12.54 3.61 7.51
C PRO A 21 12.33 3.29 6.03
N ILE A 22 13.04 3.98 5.17
CA ILE A 22 13.04 3.76 3.73
C ILE A 22 14.22 2.84 3.38
N ALA A 23 13.94 1.74 2.68
CA ALA A 23 14.95 0.78 2.27
C ALA A 23 15.70 1.24 1.02
N SER A 24 15.01 1.79 0.02
CA SER A 24 15.64 2.40 -1.17
C SER A 24 14.73 3.43 -1.84
N VAL A 25 15.36 4.34 -2.58
CA VAL A 25 14.70 5.27 -3.51
C VAL A 25 15.43 5.21 -4.84
N GLU A 26 14.72 4.84 -5.88
CA GLU A 26 15.23 4.71 -7.25
C GLU A 26 14.42 5.61 -8.17
N GLU A 27 15.11 6.31 -9.07
CA GLU A 27 14.49 7.21 -10.04
C GLU A 27 14.84 6.75 -11.46
N ASP A 28 13.85 6.65 -12.32
CA ASP A 28 14.02 6.37 -13.74
C ASP A 28 13.25 7.39 -14.60
N SER A 29 13.25 7.18 -15.93
CA SER A 29 12.55 8.05 -16.85
C SER A 29 11.02 8.04 -16.72
N SER A 30 10.44 7.07 -16.02
CA SER A 30 9.00 6.91 -15.84
C SER A 30 8.51 7.48 -14.52
N GLY A 31 9.37 7.56 -13.50
CA GLY A 31 8.98 8.06 -12.18
C GLY A 31 9.96 7.71 -11.08
N VAL A 32 9.45 7.58 -9.87
CA VAL A 32 10.23 7.26 -8.67
C VAL A 32 9.67 6.02 -8.01
N THR A 33 10.55 5.09 -7.68
CA THR A 33 10.24 3.90 -6.87
C THR A 33 10.82 4.07 -5.47
N CYS A 34 9.96 3.97 -4.47
CA CYS A 34 10.35 3.91 -3.06
C CYS A 34 10.06 2.52 -2.51
N SER A 35 10.96 1.98 -1.68
CA SER A 35 10.76 0.67 -1.04
C SER A 35 10.90 0.73 0.46
N VAL A 36 10.09 -0.11 1.13
CA VAL A 36 10.13 -0.32 2.58
C VAL A 36 10.16 -1.82 2.86
N ILE A 37 10.78 -2.20 3.97
CA ILE A 37 10.73 -3.59 4.47
C ILE A 37 9.58 -3.67 5.46
N LYS A 38 8.67 -4.61 5.21
CA LYS A 38 7.54 -4.82 6.12
C LYS A 38 8.03 -5.43 7.43
N GLU A 39 7.64 -4.80 8.52
CA GLU A 39 7.82 -5.33 9.86
C GLU A 39 6.45 -5.65 10.47
N SER A 40 6.29 -6.87 10.95
CA SER A 40 5.05 -7.36 11.55
C SER A 40 5.11 -7.46 13.08
N GLY A 41 6.24 -7.06 13.68
CA GLY A 41 6.46 -7.24 15.11
C GLY A 41 6.34 -8.71 15.53
N ASP A 42 5.58 -8.97 16.58
CA ASP A 42 5.35 -10.33 17.11
C ASP A 42 4.24 -11.10 16.36
N ASP A 43 3.60 -10.49 15.35
CA ASP A 43 2.57 -11.18 14.56
C ASP A 43 3.21 -12.20 13.60
N PRO A 44 2.77 -13.47 13.59
CA PRO A 44 3.29 -14.51 12.70
C PRO A 44 2.80 -14.32 11.25
N ASP A 45 2.97 -13.14 10.70
CA ASP A 45 2.59 -12.81 9.32
C ASP A 45 3.61 -13.39 8.33
N VAL A 46 3.13 -14.16 7.35
CA VAL A 46 3.98 -14.77 6.30
C VAL A 46 4.65 -13.71 5.41
N THR A 47 4.17 -12.48 5.43
CA THR A 47 4.74 -11.34 4.67
C THR A 47 5.75 -10.53 5.48
N ASN A 48 6.10 -10.95 6.71
CA ASN A 48 7.13 -10.28 7.50
C ASN A 48 8.47 -10.30 6.75
N GLY A 49 9.15 -9.16 6.73
CA GLY A 49 10.43 -9.00 6.03
C GLY A 49 10.34 -8.87 4.51
N CYS A 50 9.16 -8.94 3.90
CA CYS A 50 9.04 -8.70 2.46
C CYS A 50 9.30 -7.23 2.11
N VAL A 51 9.86 -7.00 0.93
CA VAL A 51 10.06 -5.65 0.39
C VAL A 51 8.80 -5.22 -0.35
N ILE A 52 8.23 -4.11 0.09
CA ILE A 52 7.10 -3.45 -0.59
C ILE A 52 7.67 -2.28 -1.38
N ARG A 53 7.36 -2.22 -2.67
CA ARG A 53 7.79 -1.16 -3.59
C ARG A 53 6.58 -0.38 -4.08
N VAL A 54 6.72 0.92 -4.11
CA VAL A 54 5.71 1.81 -4.68
C VAL A 54 6.38 2.66 -5.75
N HIS A 55 5.95 2.48 -7.00
CA HIS A 55 6.36 3.33 -8.12
C HIS A 55 5.30 4.39 -8.36
N VAL A 56 5.72 5.65 -8.43
CA VAL A 56 4.83 6.78 -8.69
C VAL A 56 5.28 7.48 -9.96
N GLN A 57 4.39 7.50 -10.95
CA GLN A 57 4.52 8.29 -12.15
C GLN A 57 3.61 9.52 -12.04
N VAL A 58 4.18 10.70 -12.19
CA VAL A 58 3.46 11.98 -12.17
C VAL A 58 3.21 12.45 -13.59
N ILE A 59 1.96 12.79 -13.89
CA ILE A 59 1.56 13.33 -15.19
C ILE A 59 1.17 14.79 -14.95
N GLU A 60 1.95 15.69 -15.53
CA GLU A 60 1.66 17.14 -15.50
C GLU A 60 0.51 17.48 -16.45
N GLY A 61 -0.22 18.54 -16.15
CA GLY A 61 -1.32 19.01 -16.97
C GLY A 61 -1.84 20.36 -16.51
N ASP A 62 -2.67 20.98 -17.33
CA ASP A 62 -3.19 22.34 -17.08
C ASP A 62 -4.39 22.39 -16.13
N GLY A 63 -4.73 21.26 -15.47
CA GLY A 63 -5.93 21.14 -14.64
C GLY A 63 -5.88 21.98 -13.37
N ASP A 64 -6.92 22.77 -13.13
CA ASP A 64 -7.20 23.40 -11.83
C ASP A 64 -7.90 22.43 -10.86
N ASN A 65 -8.08 21.16 -11.26
CA ASN A 65 -8.74 20.14 -10.49
C ASN A 65 -7.76 19.35 -9.62
N GLU A 66 -8.28 18.73 -8.57
CA GLU A 66 -7.53 17.75 -7.79
C GLU A 66 -6.99 16.64 -8.70
N PRO A 67 -5.70 16.22 -8.54
CA PRO A 67 -5.12 15.20 -9.40
C PRO A 67 -5.82 13.84 -9.21
N GLU A 68 -6.05 13.16 -10.32
CA GLU A 68 -6.52 11.80 -10.29
C GLU A 68 -5.42 10.85 -9.81
N VAL A 69 -5.73 9.93 -8.90
CA VAL A 69 -4.79 8.91 -8.41
C VAL A 69 -5.27 7.53 -8.87
N CYS A 70 -4.49 6.91 -9.76
CA CYS A 70 -4.77 5.58 -10.29
C CYS A 70 -3.86 4.55 -9.61
N LEU A 71 -4.43 3.67 -8.77
CA LEU A 71 -3.72 2.57 -8.11
C LEU A 71 -3.70 1.33 -8.99
N LYS A 72 -2.53 0.73 -9.17
CA LYS A 72 -2.30 -0.49 -9.93
C LYS A 72 -1.61 -1.58 -9.10
N ALA A 73 -1.96 -2.83 -9.37
CA ALA A 73 -1.19 -3.97 -8.92
C ALA A 73 0.05 -4.14 -9.81
N GLY A 74 1.22 -4.13 -9.21
CA GLY A 74 2.47 -4.57 -9.80
C GLY A 74 2.78 -6.02 -9.43
N PRO A 75 3.96 -6.54 -9.78
CA PRO A 75 4.38 -7.90 -9.43
C PRO A 75 4.21 -8.19 -7.94
N GLY A 76 3.62 -9.33 -7.62
CA GLY A 76 3.41 -9.78 -6.24
C GLY A 76 2.23 -9.16 -5.49
N VAL A 77 1.53 -8.19 -6.07
CA VAL A 77 0.22 -7.73 -5.57
C VAL A 77 -0.89 -8.39 -6.37
N GLY A 78 -1.88 -8.95 -5.67
CA GLY A 78 -2.94 -9.71 -6.29
C GLY A 78 -3.97 -8.85 -7.02
N THR A 79 -4.65 -9.47 -7.97
CA THR A 79 -5.81 -8.92 -8.67
C THR A 79 -7.06 -9.61 -8.17
N VAL A 80 -8.12 -8.86 -7.95
CA VAL A 80 -9.43 -9.38 -7.51
C VAL A 80 -10.14 -10.02 -8.70
N THR A 81 -10.52 -11.31 -8.58
CA THR A 81 -11.21 -12.05 -9.65
C THR A 81 -12.64 -12.41 -9.30
N LEU A 82 -13.03 -12.35 -8.02
CA LEU A 82 -14.36 -12.68 -7.54
C LEU A 82 -15.01 -11.49 -6.80
N PRO A 83 -16.32 -11.30 -6.91
CA PRO A 83 -17.04 -10.30 -6.14
C PRO A 83 -17.13 -10.70 -4.65
N GLY A 84 -17.45 -9.74 -3.77
CA GLY A 84 -17.73 -10.00 -2.35
C GLY A 84 -16.66 -9.49 -1.36
N LEU A 85 -15.52 -9.02 -1.88
CA LEU A 85 -14.45 -8.43 -1.05
C LEU A 85 -14.62 -6.91 -0.81
N GLY A 86 -15.68 -6.30 -1.35
CA GLY A 86 -15.81 -4.83 -1.34
C GLY A 86 -14.78 -4.11 -2.21
N LEU A 87 -14.14 -4.85 -3.13
CA LEU A 87 -13.17 -4.38 -4.10
C LEU A 87 -13.69 -4.63 -5.51
N GLU A 88 -13.23 -3.82 -6.45
CA GLU A 88 -13.58 -3.94 -7.85
C GLU A 88 -12.95 -5.20 -8.47
N VAL A 89 -13.77 -5.99 -9.18
CA VAL A 89 -13.27 -7.16 -9.93
C VAL A 89 -12.41 -6.67 -11.09
N GLY A 90 -11.23 -7.26 -11.24
CA GLY A 90 -10.18 -6.81 -12.17
C GLY A 90 -9.25 -5.76 -11.59
N GLY A 91 -9.59 -5.16 -10.44
CA GLY A 91 -8.77 -4.17 -9.77
C GLY A 91 -7.69 -4.77 -8.85
N PRO A 92 -6.76 -3.93 -8.36
CA PRO A 92 -5.72 -4.36 -7.43
C PRO A 92 -6.34 -4.75 -6.08
N ALA A 93 -5.81 -5.82 -5.47
CA ALA A 93 -6.21 -6.28 -4.14
C ALA A 93 -5.69 -5.35 -3.04
N ILE A 94 -6.06 -4.09 -3.09
CA ILE A 94 -5.73 -3.03 -2.13
C ILE A 94 -7.01 -2.58 -1.45
N ASN A 95 -7.13 -2.80 -0.15
CA ASN A 95 -8.33 -2.47 0.62
C ASN A 95 -8.57 -0.96 0.69
N GLN A 96 -9.79 -0.57 1.04
CA GLN A 96 -10.24 0.83 1.04
C GLN A 96 -9.39 1.74 1.94
N THR A 97 -8.97 1.26 3.12
CA THR A 97 -8.18 2.09 4.05
C THR A 97 -6.80 2.42 3.49
N PRO A 98 -5.94 1.46 3.10
CA PRO A 98 -4.66 1.78 2.48
C PRO A 98 -4.81 2.57 1.18
N ARG A 99 -5.85 2.32 0.40
CA ARG A 99 -6.16 3.11 -0.80
C ARG A 99 -6.35 4.59 -0.46
N ARG A 100 -7.23 4.89 0.52
CA ARG A 100 -7.48 6.28 0.96
C ARG A 100 -6.23 6.94 1.55
N MET A 101 -5.42 6.20 2.31
CA MET A 101 -4.17 6.73 2.86
C MET A 101 -3.22 7.16 1.74
N ILE A 102 -3.00 6.30 0.73
CA ILE A 102 -2.14 6.61 -0.42
C ILE A 102 -2.69 7.81 -1.19
N GLU A 103 -3.98 7.80 -1.51
CA GLU A 103 -4.61 8.87 -2.28
C GLU A 103 -4.55 10.22 -1.56
N SER A 104 -4.86 10.26 -0.26
CA SER A 104 -4.85 11.50 0.50
C SER A 104 -3.44 12.09 0.65
N GLU A 105 -2.43 11.25 0.90
CA GLU A 105 -1.04 11.72 0.98
C GLU A 105 -0.54 12.26 -0.35
N LEU A 106 -0.80 11.58 -1.44
CA LEU A 106 -0.38 12.01 -2.77
C LEU A 106 -1.04 13.33 -3.17
N ARG A 107 -2.34 13.50 -2.92
CA ARG A 107 -3.04 14.76 -3.17
C ARG A 107 -2.48 15.89 -2.32
N ARG A 108 -2.25 15.64 -1.03
CA ARG A 108 -1.63 16.62 -0.12
C ARG A 108 -0.26 17.08 -0.63
N LEU A 109 0.58 16.13 -1.06
CA LEU A 109 1.90 16.41 -1.61
C LEU A 109 1.82 17.14 -2.96
N ALA A 110 0.88 16.78 -3.82
CA ALA A 110 0.65 17.48 -5.09
C ALA A 110 0.34 18.95 -4.87
N VAL A 111 -0.59 19.26 -3.95
CA VAL A 111 -0.95 20.64 -3.59
C VAL A 111 0.26 21.37 -3.01
N SER A 112 1.00 20.76 -2.09
CA SER A 112 2.16 21.42 -1.44
C SER A 112 3.34 21.63 -2.39
N SER A 113 3.44 20.86 -3.47
CA SER A 113 4.51 20.99 -4.48
C SER A 113 4.39 22.26 -5.34
N GLY A 114 3.20 22.86 -5.42
CA GLY A 114 2.90 23.94 -6.33
C GLY A 114 2.94 23.59 -7.82
N ARG A 115 3.11 22.28 -8.16
CA ARG A 115 3.14 21.79 -9.55
C ARG A 115 1.72 21.57 -10.04
N LYS A 116 1.50 21.79 -11.32
CA LYS A 116 0.25 21.45 -12.00
C LYS A 116 0.27 19.96 -12.37
N ILE A 117 -0.35 19.14 -11.55
CA ILE A 117 -0.41 17.69 -11.71
C ILE A 117 -1.83 17.31 -12.11
N SER A 118 -2.00 16.65 -13.25
CA SER A 118 -3.31 16.15 -13.70
C SER A 118 -3.63 14.77 -13.14
N SER A 119 -2.64 13.88 -13.11
CA SER A 119 -2.83 12.54 -12.55
C SER A 119 -1.53 11.93 -12.03
N MET A 120 -1.68 10.91 -11.18
CA MET A 120 -0.59 10.11 -10.67
C MET A 120 -0.94 8.63 -10.81
N ILE A 121 -0.04 7.86 -11.44
CA ILE A 121 -0.16 6.40 -11.53
C ILE A 121 0.73 5.81 -10.43
N VAL A 122 0.12 5.03 -9.56
CA VAL A 122 0.76 4.42 -8.39
C VAL A 122 0.73 2.90 -8.55
N THR A 123 1.89 2.30 -8.76
CA THR A 123 2.01 0.85 -8.87
C THR A 123 2.63 0.28 -7.60
N VAL A 124 1.88 -0.57 -6.90
CA VAL A 124 2.35 -1.25 -5.68
C VAL A 124 2.80 -2.66 -6.03
N SER A 125 4.01 -3.02 -5.64
CA SER A 125 4.62 -4.33 -5.88
C SER A 125 5.14 -4.91 -4.57
N VAL A 126 5.26 -6.24 -4.50
CA VAL A 126 5.80 -6.94 -3.33
C VAL A 126 6.74 -8.04 -3.81
N ASP A 127 7.99 -7.99 -3.35
CA ASP A 127 8.98 -8.99 -3.71
C ASP A 127 8.51 -10.39 -3.23
N HIS A 128 8.56 -11.37 -4.13
CA HIS A 128 8.07 -12.73 -3.87
C HIS A 128 6.59 -12.85 -3.47
N GLY A 129 5.77 -11.82 -3.69
CA GLY A 129 4.38 -11.77 -3.26
C GLY A 129 3.50 -12.88 -3.85
N GLU A 130 3.81 -13.36 -5.05
CA GLU A 130 3.11 -14.51 -5.67
C GLU A 130 3.35 -15.81 -4.89
N GLU A 131 4.60 -16.04 -4.43
CA GLU A 131 4.94 -17.21 -3.61
C GLU A 131 4.35 -17.09 -2.21
N LEU A 132 4.40 -15.89 -1.62
CA LEU A 132 3.82 -15.62 -0.32
C LEU A 132 2.30 -15.83 -0.34
N ALA A 133 1.61 -15.44 -1.42
CA ALA A 133 0.17 -15.61 -1.58
C ALA A 133 -0.29 -17.06 -1.48
N LYS A 134 0.53 -18.02 -1.93
CA LYS A 134 0.22 -19.47 -1.84
C LYS A 134 0.06 -19.94 -0.38
N ARG A 135 0.64 -19.22 0.56
CA ARG A 135 0.59 -19.51 2.01
C ARG A 135 -0.50 -18.72 2.73
N THR A 136 -1.32 -17.97 2.01
CA THR A 136 -2.42 -17.16 2.52
C THR A 136 -3.77 -17.70 2.06
N PHE A 137 -4.86 -17.08 2.51
CA PHE A 137 -6.21 -17.40 2.03
C PHE A 137 -6.55 -16.70 0.70
N ASN A 138 -5.69 -15.86 0.14
CA ASN A 138 -5.95 -15.08 -1.07
C ASN A 138 -6.48 -15.90 -2.25
N PRO A 139 -5.88 -17.05 -2.62
CA PRO A 139 -6.40 -17.85 -3.73
C PRO A 139 -7.84 -18.32 -3.51
N LYS A 140 -8.23 -18.64 -2.27
CA LYS A 140 -9.60 -19.06 -1.91
C LYS A 140 -10.60 -17.91 -1.95
N LEU A 141 -10.11 -16.68 -1.80
CA LEU A 141 -10.90 -15.46 -1.84
C LEU A 141 -11.01 -14.86 -3.26
N GLY A 142 -10.43 -15.52 -4.26
CA GLY A 142 -10.40 -15.01 -5.64
C GLY A 142 -9.40 -13.86 -5.83
N ILE A 143 -8.33 -13.83 -5.05
CA ILE A 143 -7.20 -12.91 -5.25
C ILE A 143 -6.08 -13.71 -5.90
N VAL A 144 -5.71 -13.33 -7.12
CA VAL A 144 -4.77 -14.08 -7.97
C VAL A 144 -3.54 -13.22 -8.28
N GLY A 145 -2.37 -13.86 -8.39
CA GLY A 145 -1.12 -13.22 -8.81
C GLY A 145 -0.35 -12.53 -7.70
N GLY A 146 -0.80 -12.57 -6.44
CA GLY A 146 -0.05 -11.99 -5.35
C GLY A 146 -0.83 -11.87 -4.04
N ILE A 147 -0.23 -11.15 -3.11
CA ILE A 147 -0.85 -10.86 -1.80
C ILE A 147 -1.86 -9.69 -1.92
N SER A 148 -2.72 -9.58 -0.92
CA SER A 148 -3.58 -8.40 -0.73
C SER A 148 -2.93 -7.40 0.22
N ILE A 149 -3.10 -6.11 -0.08
CA ILE A 149 -2.71 -5.02 0.81
C ILE A 149 -3.91 -4.70 1.70
N ILE A 150 -3.84 -5.20 2.93
CA ILE A 150 -4.88 -5.03 3.94
C ILE A 150 -4.33 -4.07 5.01
N GLY A 151 -5.09 -3.06 5.35
CA GLY A 151 -4.72 -2.18 6.43
C GLY A 151 -5.98 -1.54 6.96
N THR A 152 -6.39 -1.88 8.17
CA THR A 152 -7.56 -1.27 8.80
C THR A 152 -7.18 -0.08 9.66
N SER A 153 -6.04 -0.16 10.32
CA SER A 153 -5.54 0.89 11.24
C SER A 153 -4.16 1.45 10.84
N GLY A 154 -3.48 0.82 9.87
CA GLY A 154 -2.10 1.14 9.50
C GLY A 154 -1.05 0.53 10.44
N ILE A 155 -1.47 -0.04 11.57
CA ILE A 155 -0.60 -0.72 12.53
C ILE A 155 -1.09 -2.16 12.69
N VAL A 156 -0.18 -3.12 12.60
CA VAL A 156 -0.44 -4.50 13.01
C VAL A 156 -0.46 -4.53 14.55
N ARG A 157 -1.61 -4.86 15.11
CA ARG A 157 -1.70 -5.14 16.55
C ARG A 157 -1.60 -6.65 16.73
N PRO A 158 -0.61 -7.16 17.46
CA PRO A 158 -0.52 -8.57 17.76
C PRO A 158 -1.82 -9.02 18.48
N PHE A 159 -2.21 -10.26 18.24
CA PHE A 159 -3.39 -10.89 18.82
C PHE A 159 -3.47 -10.56 20.31
N SER A 160 -4.46 -9.80 20.72
CA SER A 160 -4.74 -9.69 22.16
C SER A 160 -5.50 -10.96 22.58
N SER A 161 -5.04 -11.61 23.65
CA SER A 161 -5.75 -12.72 24.29
C SER A 161 -7.18 -12.34 24.64
N GLU A 162 -7.47 -11.07 24.91
CA GLU A 162 -8.79 -10.50 25.16
C GLU A 162 -9.70 -10.55 23.93
N ALA A 163 -9.19 -10.22 22.73
CA ALA A 163 -9.94 -10.32 21.47
C ALA A 163 -10.27 -11.78 21.14
N PHE A 164 -9.34 -12.70 21.41
CA PHE A 164 -9.57 -14.12 21.23
C PHE A 164 -10.65 -14.65 22.17
N VAL A 165 -10.59 -14.31 23.46
CA VAL A 165 -11.63 -14.68 24.46
C VAL A 165 -12.98 -14.08 24.11
N ALA A 166 -13.03 -12.83 23.61
CA ALA A 166 -14.27 -12.20 23.18
C ALA A 166 -14.91 -12.88 21.96
N SER A 167 -14.10 -13.45 21.05
CA SER A 167 -14.60 -14.19 19.87
C SER A 167 -15.19 -15.56 20.23
N ILE A 168 -14.75 -16.20 21.32
CA ILE A 168 -15.25 -17.50 21.78
C ILE A 168 -16.56 -17.35 22.60
N ARG A 169 -16.82 -16.16 23.16
CA ARG A 169 -18.01 -15.89 24.00
C ARG A 169 -19.26 -15.50 23.22
N LYS A 170 -19.23 -15.51 21.88
CA LYS A 170 -20.38 -15.38 20.99
C LYS A 170 -20.89 -16.76 20.56
#